data_2d437fbe1fdefb84a7257e0ef7f43277
#
_entry.id   2d437fbe1fdefb84a7257e0ef7f43277
#
_cell.length_a   1.000
_cell.length_b   1.000
_cell.length_c   1.000
_cell.angle_alpha   90.00
_cell.angle_beta   90.00
_cell.angle_gamma   90.00
#
_symmetry.space_group_name_H-M   'P 1'
#
loop_
_entity.id
_entity.type
_entity.pdbx_description
1 polymer ?
#
loop_
_entity_poly.entity_id
_entity_poly.type
_entity_poly.pdbx_seq_one_letter_code
_entity_poly.pdbx_strand_id
1 'polypeptide(L)'
;YHVSLNQAKRVADTAQTFMNSLCHAKNVTVQELALWNQYLSRAGRLHEIGLDIAHTGYHKHSAYILENADMPGFSRKEQTILAQLVIGHRGDLKKMADIIGDNETMWCAVLSLRLAALFCRSRLPLDLPPQTQLRVDENNHSFILRISAQWLEQHPLIADALDYESAQWQKIDMPFSVQAQ
;
A
#
# COMPACT_ATOMS: atom_id res chain seq x y z
N TYR A 1 9.08 -19.13 5.80
CA TYR A 1 7.69 -18.65 5.69
C TYR A 1 7.11 -19.07 4.35
N HIS A 2 5.88 -19.59 4.37
CA HIS A 2 5.19 -20.12 3.19
C HIS A 2 4.43 -19.00 2.46
N VAL A 3 5.15 -18.12 1.78
CA VAL A 3 4.56 -17.01 1.01
C VAL A 3 4.39 -17.41 -0.45
N SER A 4 3.23 -17.10 -1.04
CA SER A 4 3.02 -17.26 -2.48
C SER A 4 3.87 -16.25 -3.24
N LEU A 5 4.93 -16.70 -3.91
CA LEU A 5 5.85 -15.82 -4.66
C LEU A 5 5.14 -15.01 -5.75
N ASN A 6 4.16 -15.62 -6.42
CA ASN A 6 3.39 -14.95 -7.47
C ASN A 6 2.52 -13.82 -6.89
N GLN A 7 1.89 -14.06 -5.73
CA GLN A 7 1.10 -13.04 -5.04
C GLN A 7 1.99 -11.93 -4.51
N ALA A 8 3.08 -12.28 -3.87
CA ALA A 8 4.07 -11.34 -3.34
C ALA A 8 4.61 -10.41 -4.45
N LYS A 9 4.93 -10.99 -5.61
CA LYS A 9 5.38 -10.21 -6.78
C LYS A 9 4.29 -9.28 -7.30
N ARG A 10 3.05 -9.75 -7.47
CA ARG A 10 1.94 -8.90 -7.93
C ARG A 10 1.72 -7.70 -7.02
N VAL A 11 1.65 -7.93 -5.72
CA VAL A 11 1.47 -6.84 -4.74
C VAL A 11 2.63 -5.87 -4.80
N ALA A 12 3.86 -6.35 -4.86
CA ALA A 12 5.05 -5.50 -4.96
C ALA A 12 5.03 -4.63 -6.24
N ASP A 13 4.80 -5.23 -7.39
CA ASP A 13 4.79 -4.53 -8.68
C ASP A 13 3.64 -3.50 -8.74
N THR A 14 2.45 -3.86 -8.25
CA THR A 14 1.30 -2.95 -8.21
C THR A 14 1.53 -1.77 -7.27
N ALA A 15 2.13 -2.02 -6.09
CA ALA A 15 2.47 -0.96 -5.15
C ALA A 15 3.47 0.04 -5.73
N GLN A 16 4.48 -0.44 -6.44
CA GLN A 16 5.46 0.42 -7.13
C GLN A 16 4.79 1.25 -8.24
N THR A 17 3.86 0.65 -9.00
CA THR A 17 3.10 1.37 -10.03
C THR A 17 2.30 2.52 -9.43
N PHE A 18 1.59 2.31 -8.32
CA PHE A 18 0.85 3.36 -7.63
C PHE A 18 1.79 4.43 -7.04
N MET A 19 2.90 4.05 -6.44
CA MET A 19 3.88 5.00 -5.91
C MET A 19 4.47 5.89 -7.00
N ASN A 20 4.83 5.31 -8.14
CA ASN A 20 5.32 6.07 -9.29
C ASN A 20 4.28 7.08 -9.79
N SER A 21 2.99 6.69 -9.80
CA SER A 21 1.87 7.57 -10.18
C SER A 21 1.74 8.76 -9.22
N LEU A 22 1.82 8.51 -7.91
CA LEU A 22 1.74 9.56 -6.87
C LEU A 22 2.92 10.53 -6.91
N CYS A 23 4.13 10.01 -7.07
CA CYS A 23 5.35 10.81 -7.02
C CYS A 23 5.58 11.63 -8.30
N HIS A 24 4.88 11.32 -9.40
CA HIS A 24 5.00 12.09 -10.65
C HIS A 24 4.52 13.54 -10.48
N ALA A 25 3.62 13.79 -9.54
CA ALA A 25 3.09 15.12 -9.23
C ALA A 25 3.83 15.84 -8.08
N LYS A 26 4.76 15.16 -7.40
CA LYS A 26 5.52 15.72 -6.26
C LYS A 26 6.97 15.93 -6.66
N ASN A 27 7.62 16.92 -6.03
CA ASN A 27 9.07 17.18 -6.17
C ASN A 27 9.92 16.09 -5.47
N VAL A 28 9.63 14.82 -5.73
CA VAL A 28 10.39 13.67 -5.23
C VAL A 28 11.52 13.41 -6.20
N THR A 29 12.74 13.35 -5.71
CA THR A 29 13.90 13.06 -6.54
C THR A 29 13.88 11.63 -7.08
N VAL A 30 14.57 11.39 -8.19
CA VAL A 30 14.69 10.04 -8.78
C VAL A 30 15.30 9.05 -7.77
N GLN A 31 16.25 9.50 -6.97
CA GLN A 31 16.90 8.68 -5.94
C GLN A 31 15.94 8.32 -4.80
N GLU A 32 15.15 9.28 -4.33
CA GLU A 32 14.13 9.04 -3.30
C GLU A 32 13.06 8.08 -3.80
N LEU A 33 12.56 8.27 -5.03
CA LEU A 33 11.59 7.38 -5.63
C LEU A 33 12.15 5.95 -5.77
N ALA A 34 13.40 5.81 -6.19
CA ALA A 34 14.07 4.51 -6.30
C ALA A 34 14.16 3.81 -4.94
N LEU A 35 14.48 4.56 -3.87
CA LEU A 35 14.54 4.03 -2.51
C LEU A 35 13.16 3.57 -2.02
N TRP A 36 12.12 4.37 -2.22
CA TRP A 36 10.76 4.00 -1.82
C TRP A 36 10.23 2.80 -2.62
N ASN A 37 10.57 2.70 -3.89
CA ASN A 37 10.25 1.53 -4.71
C ASN A 37 10.95 0.26 -4.21
N GLN A 38 12.18 0.36 -3.69
CA GLN A 38 12.82 -0.77 -3.01
C GLN A 38 12.08 -1.18 -1.74
N TYR A 39 11.68 -0.22 -0.89
CA TYR A 39 10.89 -0.51 0.31
C TYR A 39 9.56 -1.17 -0.04
N LEU A 40 8.85 -0.66 -1.03
CA LEU A 40 7.57 -1.23 -1.47
C LEU A 40 7.73 -2.62 -2.09
N SER A 41 8.79 -2.84 -2.87
CA SER A 41 9.11 -4.18 -3.40
C SER A 41 9.32 -5.19 -2.26
N ARG A 42 10.08 -4.82 -1.24
CA ARG A 42 10.35 -5.66 -0.07
C ARG A 42 9.10 -5.85 0.79
N ALA A 43 8.39 -4.77 1.11
CA ALA A 43 7.16 -4.81 1.91
C ALA A 43 6.07 -5.65 1.21
N GLY A 44 5.85 -5.45 -0.09
CA GLY A 44 4.90 -6.24 -0.87
C GLY A 44 5.23 -7.72 -0.91
N ARG A 45 6.52 -8.09 -0.89
CA ARG A 45 6.96 -9.50 -0.82
C ARG A 45 6.81 -10.11 0.56
N LEU A 46 6.86 -9.31 1.62
CA LEU A 46 6.92 -9.77 3.00
C LEU A 46 5.62 -9.53 3.80
N HIS A 47 4.62 -8.85 3.20
CA HIS A 47 3.41 -8.46 3.93
C HIS A 47 2.59 -9.63 4.48
N GLU A 48 2.71 -10.81 3.89
CA GLU A 48 1.99 -12.03 4.28
C GLU A 48 2.80 -13.01 5.14
N ILE A 49 4.05 -12.73 5.51
CA ILE A 49 4.88 -13.69 6.28
C ILE A 49 4.27 -14.06 7.64
N GLY A 50 3.42 -13.22 8.20
CA GLY A 50 2.71 -13.48 9.44
C GLY A 50 1.55 -14.47 9.32
N LEU A 51 1.16 -14.88 8.12
CA LEU A 51 0.14 -15.91 7.89
C LEU A 51 0.56 -17.27 8.49
N ASP A 52 1.86 -17.54 8.56
CA ASP A 52 2.37 -18.76 9.21
C ASP A 52 2.10 -18.77 10.73
N ILE A 53 1.84 -17.62 11.34
CA ILE A 53 1.50 -17.51 12.76
C ILE A 53 -0.02 -17.58 12.95
N ALA A 54 -0.76 -16.67 12.29
CA ALA A 54 -2.21 -16.66 12.35
C ALA A 54 -2.81 -15.84 11.20
N HIS A 55 -3.96 -16.26 10.72
CA HIS A 55 -4.72 -15.55 9.68
C HIS A 55 -5.28 -14.23 10.20
N THR A 56 -5.80 -14.24 11.43
CA THR A 56 -6.32 -13.04 12.09
C THR A 56 -5.18 -12.13 12.51
N GLY A 57 -5.19 -10.89 11.99
CA GLY A 57 -4.16 -9.92 12.32
C GLY A 57 -2.77 -10.22 11.75
N TYR A 58 -2.68 -11.05 10.69
CA TYR A 58 -1.40 -11.45 10.10
C TYR A 58 -0.47 -10.26 9.79
N HIS A 59 -1.00 -9.10 9.43
CA HIS A 59 -0.21 -7.89 9.18
C HIS A 59 0.57 -7.44 10.43
N LYS A 60 0.01 -7.64 11.63
CA LYS A 60 0.69 -7.36 12.90
C LYS A 60 1.81 -8.36 13.15
N HIS A 61 1.55 -9.64 12.86
CA HIS A 61 2.57 -10.68 12.97
C HIS A 61 3.70 -10.46 11.97
N SER A 62 3.37 -10.09 10.73
CA SER A 62 4.34 -9.75 9.70
C SER A 62 5.23 -8.58 10.13
N ALA A 63 4.63 -7.50 10.63
CA ALA A 63 5.37 -6.33 11.10
C ALA A 63 6.28 -6.68 12.29
N TYR A 64 5.78 -7.46 13.25
CA TYR A 64 6.58 -7.91 14.39
C TYR A 64 7.82 -8.74 13.96
N ILE A 65 7.64 -9.63 12.98
CA ILE A 65 8.74 -10.41 12.43
C ILE A 65 9.77 -9.48 11.79
N LEU A 66 9.35 -8.53 10.97
CA LEU A 66 10.24 -7.60 10.28
C LEU A 66 11.02 -6.70 11.25
N GLU A 67 10.41 -6.32 12.36
CA GLU A 67 11.03 -5.46 13.35
C GLU A 67 12.04 -6.21 14.23
N ASN A 68 11.80 -7.49 14.51
CA ASN A 68 12.55 -8.26 15.52
C ASN A 68 13.42 -9.36 14.95
N ALA A 69 13.22 -9.78 13.70
CA ALA A 69 14.03 -10.81 13.08
C ALA A 69 15.48 -10.34 12.84
N ASP A 70 16.40 -11.26 12.90
CA ASP A 70 17.75 -11.04 12.39
C ASP A 70 17.68 -11.05 10.85
N MET A 71 17.93 -9.89 10.25
CA MET A 71 17.86 -9.68 8.80
C MET A 71 19.21 -9.17 8.28
N PRO A 72 20.17 -10.06 8.01
CA PRO A 72 21.46 -9.66 7.47
C PRO A 72 21.31 -8.82 6.19
N GLY A 73 21.99 -7.68 6.12
CA GLY A 73 21.92 -6.75 5.00
C GLY A 73 20.83 -5.68 5.13
N PHE A 74 20.07 -5.65 6.22
CA PHE A 74 19.13 -4.58 6.54
C PHE A 74 19.60 -3.79 7.76
N SER A 75 19.61 -2.48 7.65
CA SER A 75 19.77 -1.62 8.81
C SER A 75 18.51 -1.62 9.69
N ARG A 76 18.64 -1.27 10.95
CA ARG A 76 17.49 -1.11 11.86
C ARG A 76 16.46 -0.12 11.32
N LYS A 77 16.91 0.97 10.71
CA LYS A 77 16.02 1.96 10.07
C LYS A 77 15.20 1.34 8.95
N GLU A 78 15.82 0.53 8.08
CA GLU A 78 15.10 -0.16 7.00
C GLU A 78 14.09 -1.17 7.54
N GLN A 79 14.44 -1.95 8.57
CA GLN A 79 13.51 -2.87 9.22
C GLN A 79 12.30 -2.13 9.81
N THR A 80 12.52 -0.99 10.47
CA THR A 80 11.43 -0.14 11.01
C THR A 80 10.52 0.37 9.91
N ILE A 81 11.06 0.89 8.80
CA ILE A 81 10.26 1.35 7.66
C ILE A 81 9.44 0.20 7.07
N LEU A 82 10.04 -0.97 6.86
CA LEU A 82 9.34 -2.15 6.35
C LEU A 82 8.22 -2.60 7.29
N ALA A 83 8.48 -2.64 8.60
CA ALA A 83 7.48 -2.99 9.60
C ALA A 83 6.30 -1.99 9.59
N GLN A 84 6.58 -0.69 9.49
CA GLN A 84 5.57 0.37 9.40
C GLN A 84 4.72 0.24 8.12
N LEU A 85 5.33 -0.01 6.97
CA LEU A 85 4.60 -0.26 5.72
C LEU A 85 3.69 -1.48 5.85
N VAL A 86 4.23 -2.57 6.39
CA VAL A 86 3.51 -3.83 6.51
C VAL A 86 2.40 -3.77 7.56
N ILE A 87 2.59 -3.11 8.70
CA ILE A 87 1.48 -2.93 9.65
C ILE A 87 0.42 -1.98 9.10
N GLY A 88 0.81 -0.98 8.31
CA GLY A 88 -0.07 0.01 7.71
C GLY A 88 -0.87 -0.47 6.51
N HIS A 89 -0.47 -1.56 5.84
CA HIS A 89 -1.13 -1.99 4.60
C HIS A 89 -2.56 -2.49 4.79
N ARG A 90 -3.00 -2.67 6.03
CA ARG A 90 -4.33 -3.18 6.37
C ARG A 90 -4.78 -2.67 7.74
N GLY A 91 -6.11 -2.63 7.94
CA GLY A 91 -6.71 -2.28 9.22
C GLY A 91 -6.88 -0.77 9.41
N ASP A 92 -7.06 -0.37 10.67
CA ASP A 92 -7.38 1.00 11.05
C ASP A 92 -6.14 1.91 10.95
N LEU A 93 -6.27 2.99 10.17
CA LEU A 93 -5.20 3.97 9.96
C LEU A 93 -5.00 4.92 11.15
N LYS A 94 -5.98 5.04 12.04
CA LYS A 94 -5.89 5.96 13.18
C LYS A 94 -4.68 5.69 14.07
N LYS A 95 -4.35 4.40 14.25
CA LYS A 95 -3.16 3.98 15.00
C LYS A 95 -1.85 4.25 14.26
N MET A 96 -1.91 4.34 12.93
CA MET A 96 -0.75 4.65 12.11
C MET A 96 -0.41 6.13 12.11
N ALA A 97 -1.39 7.01 12.35
CA ALA A 97 -1.17 8.45 12.39
C ALA A 97 -0.13 8.85 13.45
N ASP A 98 -0.18 8.22 14.62
CA ASP A 98 0.78 8.48 15.71
C ASP A 98 2.21 8.00 15.37
N ILE A 99 2.33 6.98 14.52
CA ILE A 99 3.60 6.36 14.14
C ILE A 99 4.26 7.10 12.97
N ILE A 100 3.47 7.46 11.97
CA ILE A 100 3.95 8.05 10.71
C ILE A 100 4.07 9.58 10.83
N GLY A 101 3.18 10.22 11.60
CA GLY A 101 3.14 11.67 11.72
C GLY A 101 2.96 12.35 10.37
N ASP A 102 3.70 13.44 10.14
CA ASP A 102 3.59 14.28 8.94
C ASP A 102 4.45 13.81 7.75
N ASN A 103 4.92 12.56 7.76
CA ASN A 103 5.74 12.03 6.66
C ASN A 103 4.88 11.70 5.44
N GLU A 104 4.67 12.69 4.57
CA GLU A 104 3.83 12.58 3.38
C GLU A 104 4.26 11.45 2.43
N THR A 105 5.56 11.26 2.23
CA THR A 105 6.07 10.22 1.33
C THR A 105 5.77 8.83 1.89
N MET A 106 5.87 8.67 3.20
CA MET A 106 5.47 7.43 3.88
C MET A 106 3.97 7.17 3.72
N TRP A 107 3.12 8.18 3.82
CA TRP A 107 1.68 8.04 3.57
C TRP A 107 1.36 7.65 2.13
N CYS A 108 2.09 8.21 1.16
CA CYS A 108 1.99 7.77 -0.25
C CYS A 108 2.36 6.29 -0.40
N ALA A 109 3.43 5.84 0.27
CA ALA A 109 3.84 4.45 0.22
C ALA A 109 2.85 3.50 0.92
N VAL A 110 2.29 3.91 2.06
CA VAL A 110 1.24 3.16 2.77
C VAL A 110 0.00 3.01 1.88
N LEU A 111 -0.48 4.10 1.26
CA LEU A 111 -1.63 4.05 0.34
C LEU A 111 -1.34 3.12 -0.84
N SER A 112 -0.16 3.23 -1.44
CA SER A 112 0.25 2.40 -2.57
C SER A 112 0.22 0.90 -2.23
N LEU A 113 0.73 0.53 -1.05
CA LEU A 113 0.71 -0.86 -0.60
C LEU A 113 -0.69 -1.35 -0.22
N ARG A 114 -1.50 -0.50 0.42
CA ARG A 114 -2.89 -0.82 0.77
C ARG A 114 -3.73 -1.11 -0.48
N LEU A 115 -3.66 -0.22 -1.47
CA LEU A 115 -4.36 -0.42 -2.74
C LEU A 115 -3.84 -1.64 -3.49
N ALA A 116 -2.53 -1.87 -3.53
CA ALA A 116 -1.97 -3.06 -4.15
C ALA A 116 -2.49 -4.35 -3.50
N ALA A 117 -2.52 -4.43 -2.17
CA ALA A 117 -3.07 -5.57 -1.45
C ALA A 117 -4.58 -5.75 -1.70
N LEU A 118 -5.32 -4.63 -1.78
CA LEU A 118 -6.75 -4.62 -2.09
C LEU A 118 -7.03 -5.16 -3.49
N PHE A 119 -6.38 -4.62 -4.50
CA PHE A 119 -6.57 -5.04 -5.90
C PHE A 119 -6.10 -6.47 -6.17
N CYS A 120 -5.03 -6.91 -5.52
CA CYS A 120 -4.49 -8.27 -5.67
C CYS A 120 -5.17 -9.32 -4.77
N ARG A 121 -6.26 -8.96 -4.08
CA ARG A 121 -6.92 -9.81 -3.07
C ARG A 121 -7.45 -11.13 -3.64
N SER A 122 -7.86 -11.17 -4.89
CA SER A 122 -8.35 -12.38 -5.56
C SER A 122 -7.26 -13.43 -5.78
N ARG A 123 -5.98 -13.06 -5.65
CA ARG A 123 -4.80 -13.88 -5.98
C ARG A 123 -4.72 -14.31 -7.45
N LEU A 124 -5.55 -13.73 -8.30
CA LEU A 124 -5.54 -13.91 -9.75
C LEU A 124 -4.68 -12.82 -10.42
N PRO A 125 -4.27 -13.02 -11.68
CA PRO A 125 -3.66 -11.96 -12.46
C PRO A 125 -4.52 -10.70 -12.43
N LEU A 126 -3.90 -9.55 -12.13
CA LEU A 126 -4.56 -8.27 -12.08
C LEU A 126 -4.44 -7.60 -13.44
N ASP A 127 -5.58 -7.28 -14.04
CA ASP A 127 -5.68 -6.52 -15.27
C ASP A 127 -6.38 -5.18 -14.98
N LEU A 128 -5.60 -4.23 -14.49
CA LEU A 128 -6.09 -2.88 -14.24
C LEU A 128 -6.32 -2.14 -15.56
N PRO A 129 -7.42 -1.37 -15.69
CA PRO A 129 -7.63 -0.55 -16.87
C PRO A 129 -6.42 0.36 -17.14
N PRO A 130 -5.99 0.50 -18.41
CA PRO A 130 -4.78 1.27 -18.76
C PRO A 130 -4.79 2.73 -18.30
N GLN A 131 -5.99 3.28 -18.08
CA GLN A 131 -6.20 4.67 -17.64
C GLN A 131 -6.27 4.81 -16.12
N THR A 132 -6.08 3.72 -15.36
CA THR A 132 -6.05 3.77 -13.90
C THR A 132 -4.90 4.65 -13.43
N GLN A 133 -5.20 5.68 -12.64
CA GLN A 133 -4.23 6.65 -12.18
C GLN A 133 -4.49 7.04 -10.73
N LEU A 134 -3.45 6.95 -9.91
CA LEU A 134 -3.46 7.44 -8.53
C LEU A 134 -2.69 8.76 -8.46
N ARG A 135 -3.27 9.79 -7.87
CA ARG A 135 -2.64 11.10 -7.75
C ARG A 135 -2.95 11.79 -6.42
N VAL A 136 -2.15 12.79 -6.09
CA VAL A 136 -2.38 13.71 -4.98
C VAL A 136 -3.10 14.94 -5.52
N ASP A 137 -4.12 15.40 -4.81
CA ASP A 137 -4.66 16.74 -4.94
C ASP A 137 -3.98 17.62 -3.89
N GLU A 138 -3.02 18.44 -4.33
CA GLU A 138 -2.21 19.28 -3.44
C GLU A 138 -3.03 20.38 -2.74
N ASN A 139 -4.13 20.84 -3.36
CA ASN A 139 -4.97 21.88 -2.80
C ASN A 139 -5.75 21.39 -1.57
N ASN A 140 -6.11 20.12 -1.55
CA ASN A 140 -6.97 19.53 -0.52
C ASN A 140 -6.21 18.49 0.35
N HIS A 141 -4.91 18.32 0.17
CA HIS A 141 -4.12 17.27 0.83
C HIS A 141 -4.81 15.89 0.77
N SER A 142 -5.36 15.56 -0.42
CA SER A 142 -6.17 14.37 -0.63
C SER A 142 -5.59 13.48 -1.73
N PHE A 143 -5.99 12.22 -1.71
CA PHE A 143 -5.63 11.25 -2.74
C PHE A 143 -6.83 10.94 -3.63
N ILE A 144 -6.59 10.79 -4.93
CA ILE A 144 -7.62 10.51 -5.92
C ILE A 144 -7.20 9.33 -6.78
N LEU A 145 -8.01 8.28 -6.78
CA LEU A 145 -7.90 7.16 -7.71
C LEU A 145 -8.88 7.36 -8.86
N ARG A 146 -8.37 7.52 -10.07
CA ARG A 146 -9.17 7.49 -11.30
C ARG A 146 -9.16 6.08 -11.87
N ILE A 147 -10.33 5.55 -12.15
CA ILE A 147 -10.50 4.19 -12.65
C ILE A 147 -11.77 4.08 -13.49
N SER A 148 -11.81 3.14 -14.44
CA SER A 148 -12.98 2.91 -15.28
C SER A 148 -14.22 2.51 -14.47
N ALA A 149 -15.35 3.23 -14.67
CA ALA A 149 -16.64 2.91 -14.07
C ALA A 149 -17.11 1.51 -14.50
N GLN A 150 -17.00 1.19 -15.78
CA GLN A 150 -17.36 -0.12 -16.30
C GLN A 150 -16.55 -1.24 -15.67
N TRP A 151 -15.27 -1.01 -15.43
CA TRP A 151 -14.42 -2.01 -14.76
C TRP A 151 -14.86 -2.24 -13.31
N LEU A 152 -15.21 -1.17 -12.58
CA LEU A 152 -15.71 -1.27 -11.20
C LEU A 152 -17.04 -2.03 -11.13
N GLU A 153 -17.95 -1.80 -12.08
CA GLU A 153 -19.22 -2.54 -12.18
C GLU A 153 -19.00 -4.05 -12.34
N GLN A 154 -17.94 -4.44 -13.06
CA GLN A 154 -17.55 -5.84 -13.24
C GLN A 154 -16.80 -6.43 -12.02
N HIS A 155 -16.37 -5.58 -11.08
CA HIS A 155 -15.60 -5.96 -9.89
C HIS A 155 -16.21 -5.39 -8.60
N PRO A 156 -17.47 -5.74 -8.26
CA PRO A 156 -18.19 -5.11 -7.14
C PRO A 156 -17.49 -5.28 -5.80
N LEU A 157 -16.81 -6.40 -5.56
CA LEU A 157 -16.05 -6.60 -4.31
C LEU A 157 -14.87 -5.64 -4.16
N ILE A 158 -14.28 -5.22 -5.27
CA ILE A 158 -13.23 -4.20 -5.26
C ILE A 158 -13.84 -2.82 -5.03
N ALA A 159 -14.98 -2.52 -5.66
CA ALA A 159 -15.68 -1.26 -5.44
C ALA A 159 -16.06 -1.09 -3.95
N ASP A 160 -16.66 -2.09 -3.33
CA ASP A 160 -16.98 -2.09 -1.90
C ASP A 160 -15.73 -1.91 -1.02
N ALA A 161 -14.63 -2.57 -1.40
CA ALA A 161 -13.38 -2.44 -0.67
C ALA A 161 -12.75 -1.04 -0.79
N LEU A 162 -12.91 -0.37 -1.93
CA LEU A 162 -12.47 1.01 -2.14
C LEU A 162 -13.30 2.00 -1.31
N ASP A 163 -14.60 1.77 -1.18
CA ASP A 163 -15.47 2.57 -0.30
C ASP A 163 -15.05 2.45 1.16
N TYR A 164 -14.77 1.22 1.61
CA TYR A 164 -14.22 0.99 2.95
C TYR A 164 -12.87 1.69 3.14
N GLU A 165 -12.00 1.64 2.14
CA GLU A 165 -10.70 2.30 2.16
C GLU A 165 -10.85 3.82 2.29
N SER A 166 -11.75 4.43 1.51
CA SER A 166 -12.06 5.87 1.61
C SER A 166 -12.48 6.27 3.03
N ALA A 167 -13.29 5.43 3.69
CA ALA A 167 -13.71 5.67 5.08
C ALA A 167 -12.55 5.57 6.08
N GLN A 168 -11.52 4.75 5.84
CA GLN A 168 -10.34 4.68 6.70
C GLN A 168 -9.49 5.95 6.61
N TRP A 169 -9.26 6.46 5.40
CA TRP A 169 -8.46 7.67 5.16
C TRP A 169 -9.14 8.93 5.68
N GLN A 170 -10.48 8.98 5.66
CA GLN A 170 -11.24 10.08 6.26
C GLN A 170 -10.99 10.22 7.77
N LYS A 171 -10.70 9.12 8.48
CA LYS A 171 -10.46 9.15 9.94
C LYS A 171 -9.17 9.84 10.35
N ILE A 172 -8.27 10.08 9.41
CA ILE A 172 -6.95 10.70 9.66
C ILE A 172 -6.79 12.03 8.94
N ASP A 173 -7.90 12.63 8.48
CA ASP A 173 -7.93 13.91 7.78
C ASP A 173 -7.06 13.96 6.50
N MET A 174 -6.88 12.81 5.85
CA MET A 174 -6.22 12.64 4.56
C MET A 174 -7.19 11.96 3.58
N PRO A 175 -8.16 12.68 3.02
CA PRO A 175 -9.22 12.06 2.22
C PRO A 175 -8.68 11.27 1.04
N PHE A 176 -9.18 10.07 0.85
CA PHE A 176 -9.00 9.26 -0.35
C PHE A 176 -10.34 9.12 -1.05
N SER A 177 -10.40 9.41 -2.33
CA SER A 177 -11.62 9.31 -3.13
C SER A 177 -11.38 8.56 -4.45
N VAL A 178 -12.45 7.96 -4.96
CA VAL A 178 -12.45 7.25 -6.25
C VAL A 178 -13.26 8.07 -7.24
N GLN A 179 -12.66 8.37 -8.39
CA GLN A 179 -13.31 9.01 -9.53
C GLN A 179 -13.50 7.96 -10.63
N ALA A 180 -14.73 7.45 -10.75
CA ALA A 180 -15.13 6.56 -11.82
C ALA A 180 -15.30 7.34 -13.13
N GLN A 181 -14.72 6.85 -14.23
CA GLN A 181 -14.77 7.50 -15.56
C GLN A 181 -15.35 6.57 -16.60
#